data_a3ebc58a463d815ca0d49cb669ac3e67
#
_entry.id   a3ebc58a463d815ca0d49cb669ac3e67
#
_cell.length_a   1.000
_cell.length_b   1.000
_cell.length_c   1.000
_cell.angle_alpha   90.00
_cell.angle_beta   90.00
_cell.angle_gamma   90.00
#
_symmetry.space_group_name_H-M   'P 1'
#
loop_
_entity.id
_entity.type
_entity.pdbx_description
1 polymer ?
#
loop_
_entity_poly.entity_id
_entity_poly.type
_entity_poly.pdbx_seq_one_letter_code
_entity_poly.pdbx_strand_id
1 'polypeptide(L)'
;ELIGFNEAQQNVEAFVTLCDRNNVESDPVKVTFSTKDSGPVAFFDKLQIKPSWKGFDMTWDVPAGAKGLVHVFYMGVSPFTSELDTLLVGTYVFSGGAGRMQLSPKQDMESYDVIIRTEDFAGYAVKQKVWENVAAYKVEKLAPENFTFTSTAEVQVHTQAKTGIEYLFDGNVKGVYPPKEGVYNTFLAGPHAFDKPFIVDFGTPKQVAQVRLYAMLNGCVIMPDGTSQTSTLPQKKIWDREYQNKLPSSVTIYGTNSDPNDQSAWVKLGNYEEAPNGPNENRWCRYCATNAGNEARIQSLEELTAAEPEFMTVSVPAEAETYRYLILMVHDSYDVKFAHQDQNLNEYVTFHELEIYTKAE
;
A
#
# COMPACT_ATOMS: atom_id res chain seq x y z
N GLU A 1 -12.50 -15.02 -35.78
CA GLU A 1 -12.12 -15.56 -34.47
C GLU A 1 -13.23 -16.49 -33.98
N LEU A 2 -12.88 -17.75 -33.67
CA LEU A 2 -13.83 -18.69 -33.04
C LEU A 2 -13.84 -18.45 -31.54
N ILE A 3 -15.01 -18.17 -30.97
CA ILE A 3 -15.20 -17.85 -29.55
C ILE A 3 -15.91 -19.05 -28.88
N GLY A 4 -15.68 -19.27 -27.58
CA GLY A 4 -16.39 -20.27 -26.78
C GLY A 4 -15.67 -21.61 -26.57
N PHE A 5 -14.44 -21.74 -27.05
CA PHE A 5 -13.61 -22.91 -26.79
C PHE A 5 -12.64 -22.61 -25.64
N ASN A 6 -13.08 -22.90 -24.42
CA ASN A 6 -12.29 -22.57 -23.22
C ASN A 6 -11.38 -23.72 -22.75
N GLU A 7 -11.63 -24.95 -23.19
CA GLU A 7 -10.84 -26.13 -22.83
C GLU A 7 -10.08 -26.71 -24.04
N ALA A 8 -8.95 -27.35 -23.77
CA ALA A 8 -8.19 -28.06 -24.78
C ALA A 8 -8.98 -29.27 -25.31
N GLN A 9 -9.24 -29.29 -26.58
CA GLN A 9 -9.93 -30.37 -27.28
C GLN A 9 -9.17 -30.76 -28.53
N GLN A 10 -9.16 -32.05 -28.84
CA GLN A 10 -8.55 -32.59 -30.05
C GLN A 10 -9.63 -32.92 -31.07
N ASN A 11 -9.31 -32.70 -32.35
CA ASN A 11 -10.16 -33.06 -33.46
C ASN A 11 -11.58 -32.47 -33.39
N VAL A 12 -11.67 -31.20 -32.99
CA VAL A 12 -12.95 -30.46 -33.03
C VAL A 12 -13.37 -30.30 -34.49
N GLU A 13 -14.58 -30.71 -34.83
CA GLU A 13 -15.14 -30.56 -36.16
C GLU A 13 -16.06 -29.35 -36.23
N ALA A 14 -15.87 -28.53 -37.24
CA ALA A 14 -16.78 -27.43 -37.57
C ALA A 14 -17.14 -27.45 -39.06
N PHE A 15 -18.32 -26.99 -39.37
CA PHE A 15 -18.79 -26.79 -40.73
C PHE A 15 -18.85 -25.28 -41.00
N VAL A 16 -18.15 -24.85 -42.03
CA VAL A 16 -18.04 -23.44 -42.42
C VAL A 16 -18.78 -23.24 -43.72
N THR A 17 -19.70 -22.28 -43.78
CA THR A 17 -20.41 -21.84 -44.98
C THR A 17 -20.03 -20.40 -45.29
N LEU A 18 -20.08 -20.02 -46.55
CA LEU A 18 -20.05 -18.63 -46.97
C LEU A 18 -21.47 -18.13 -47.18
N CYS A 19 -21.77 -16.94 -46.65
CA CYS A 19 -23.06 -16.29 -46.80
C CYS A 19 -22.96 -15.17 -47.86
N ASP A 20 -23.81 -15.17 -48.84
CA ASP A 20 -23.91 -14.08 -49.82
C ASP A 20 -24.69 -12.87 -49.22
N ARG A 21 -24.83 -11.81 -50.02
CA ARG A 21 -25.55 -10.59 -49.63
C ARG A 21 -27.06 -10.79 -49.38
N ASN A 22 -27.60 -11.91 -49.84
CA ASN A 22 -29.02 -12.29 -49.69
C ASN A 22 -29.19 -13.32 -48.56
N ASN A 23 -28.17 -13.58 -47.75
CA ASN A 23 -28.10 -14.59 -46.70
C ASN A 23 -28.31 -16.05 -47.26
N VAL A 24 -27.90 -16.29 -48.51
CA VAL A 24 -27.87 -17.65 -49.06
C VAL A 24 -26.50 -18.25 -48.71
N GLU A 25 -26.54 -19.41 -48.06
CA GLU A 25 -25.33 -20.13 -47.66
C GLU A 25 -24.83 -21.06 -48.76
N SER A 26 -23.51 -21.16 -48.88
CA SER A 26 -22.82 -22.15 -49.73
C SER A 26 -22.94 -23.55 -49.09
N ASP A 27 -22.56 -24.57 -49.88
CA ASP A 27 -22.35 -25.90 -49.31
C ASP A 27 -21.30 -25.83 -48.17
N PRO A 28 -21.54 -26.56 -47.06
CA PRO A 28 -20.64 -26.52 -45.89
C PRO A 28 -19.34 -27.25 -46.18
N VAL A 29 -18.24 -26.63 -45.78
CA VAL A 29 -16.91 -27.23 -45.77
C VAL A 29 -16.57 -27.68 -44.34
N LYS A 30 -16.31 -28.97 -44.18
CA LYS A 30 -15.85 -29.53 -42.91
C LYS A 30 -14.41 -29.13 -42.62
N VAL A 31 -14.15 -28.52 -41.48
CA VAL A 31 -12.80 -28.23 -40.96
C VAL A 31 -12.59 -28.94 -39.64
N THR A 32 -11.37 -29.41 -39.42
CA THR A 32 -10.97 -30.06 -38.15
C THR A 32 -9.82 -29.27 -37.55
N PHE A 33 -9.91 -28.98 -36.29
CA PHE A 33 -8.88 -28.25 -35.53
C PHE A 33 -8.77 -28.73 -34.12
N SER A 34 -7.73 -28.30 -33.40
CA SER A 34 -7.58 -28.53 -31.94
C SER A 34 -7.55 -27.20 -31.22
N THR A 35 -8.11 -27.17 -30.05
CA THR A 35 -8.08 -26.02 -29.15
C THR A 35 -7.04 -26.19 -28.05
N LYS A 36 -6.71 -25.13 -27.37
CA LYS A 36 -5.88 -25.10 -26.15
C LYS A 36 -6.73 -24.52 -25.04
N ASP A 37 -6.31 -24.78 -23.81
CA ASP A 37 -6.90 -24.12 -22.65
C ASP A 37 -6.82 -22.59 -22.81
N SER A 38 -7.94 -21.94 -22.58
CA SER A 38 -8.03 -20.47 -22.58
C SER A 38 -7.28 -19.89 -21.37
N GLY A 39 -7.02 -18.58 -21.40
CA GLY A 39 -6.46 -17.87 -20.27
C GLY A 39 -7.23 -18.09 -18.97
N PRO A 40 -8.58 -17.98 -18.96
CA PRO A 40 -9.42 -18.29 -17.82
C PRO A 40 -9.29 -19.70 -17.23
N VAL A 41 -9.05 -20.71 -18.03
CA VAL A 41 -8.78 -22.08 -17.56
C VAL A 41 -7.37 -22.19 -16.99
N ALA A 42 -6.37 -21.71 -17.76
CA ALA A 42 -4.96 -21.76 -17.39
C ALA A 42 -4.64 -20.96 -16.11
N PHE A 43 -5.50 -19.99 -15.73
CA PHE A 43 -5.35 -19.19 -14.51
C PHE A 43 -5.30 -20.08 -13.25
N PHE A 44 -6.02 -21.19 -13.25
CA PHE A 44 -6.09 -22.09 -12.09
C PHE A 44 -4.89 -23.05 -11.95
N ASP A 45 -4.03 -23.20 -12.94
CA ASP A 45 -2.93 -24.17 -12.94
C ASP A 45 -1.91 -23.87 -11.84
N LYS A 46 -1.61 -22.58 -11.65
CA LYS A 46 -0.67 -22.12 -10.62
C LYS A 46 -1.31 -21.15 -9.62
N LEU A 47 -2.63 -21.09 -9.58
CA LEU A 47 -3.33 -20.26 -8.61
C LEU A 47 -3.17 -20.82 -7.20
N GLN A 48 -2.72 -19.96 -6.29
CA GLN A 48 -2.64 -20.25 -4.85
C GLN A 48 -3.39 -19.17 -4.07
N ILE A 49 -4.11 -19.62 -3.05
CA ILE A 49 -4.73 -18.76 -2.04
C ILE A 49 -4.07 -19.10 -0.71
N LYS A 50 -3.53 -18.09 -0.03
CA LYS A 50 -2.84 -18.24 1.25
C LYS A 50 -3.41 -17.28 2.28
N PRO A 51 -3.35 -17.61 3.58
CA PRO A 51 -3.65 -16.68 4.66
C PRO A 51 -2.86 -15.37 4.55
N SER A 52 -3.51 -14.25 4.84
CA SER A 52 -2.85 -12.94 4.87
C SER A 52 -3.49 -12.02 5.91
N TRP A 53 -2.99 -10.77 5.97
CA TRP A 53 -3.47 -9.75 6.90
C TRP A 53 -4.90 -9.33 6.55
N LYS A 54 -5.83 -9.52 7.50
CA LYS A 54 -7.26 -9.19 7.35
C LYS A 54 -7.94 -9.82 6.12
N GLY A 55 -7.40 -10.92 5.63
CA GLY A 55 -7.89 -11.57 4.43
C GLY A 55 -6.91 -12.63 3.90
N PHE A 56 -6.67 -12.62 2.60
CA PHE A 56 -5.85 -13.63 1.94
C PHE A 56 -5.03 -13.06 0.79
N ASP A 57 -3.94 -13.74 0.47
CA ASP A 57 -3.12 -13.50 -0.71
C ASP A 57 -3.52 -14.43 -1.83
N MET A 58 -3.71 -13.87 -3.01
CA MET A 58 -3.90 -14.59 -4.27
C MET A 58 -2.65 -14.43 -5.13
N THR A 59 -2.03 -15.53 -5.51
CA THR A 59 -0.89 -15.54 -6.45
C THR A 59 -1.20 -16.44 -7.63
N TRP A 60 -0.75 -16.03 -8.81
CA TRP A 60 -0.91 -16.79 -10.04
C TRP A 60 0.30 -16.64 -10.95
N ASP A 61 0.43 -17.52 -11.91
CA ASP A 61 1.40 -17.41 -13.00
C ASP A 61 0.78 -18.04 -14.25
N VAL A 62 0.42 -17.20 -15.21
CA VAL A 62 -0.29 -17.62 -16.43
C VAL A 62 0.61 -17.54 -17.66
N PRO A 63 0.38 -18.37 -18.68
CA PRO A 63 1.15 -18.32 -19.92
C PRO A 63 1.14 -16.96 -20.58
N ALA A 64 2.20 -16.62 -21.29
CA ALA A 64 2.26 -15.40 -22.11
C ALA A 64 1.09 -15.37 -23.10
N GLY A 65 0.37 -14.22 -23.11
CA GLY A 65 -0.82 -14.04 -23.94
C GLY A 65 -2.13 -14.53 -23.33
N ALA A 66 -2.10 -15.27 -22.21
CA ALA A 66 -3.32 -15.57 -21.44
C ALA A 66 -3.90 -14.28 -20.84
N LYS A 67 -5.20 -14.12 -20.94
CA LYS A 67 -5.93 -12.95 -20.42
C LYS A 67 -7.37 -13.32 -20.09
N GLY A 68 -7.97 -12.61 -19.16
CA GLY A 68 -9.36 -12.80 -18.76
C GLY A 68 -9.73 -11.95 -17.54
N LEU A 69 -10.91 -12.20 -17.02
CA LEU A 69 -11.39 -11.62 -15.78
C LEU A 69 -11.35 -12.67 -14.67
N VAL A 70 -11.01 -12.23 -13.48
CA VAL A 70 -11.13 -13.03 -12.25
C VAL A 70 -12.02 -12.31 -11.26
N HIS A 71 -13.05 -13.00 -10.81
CA HIS A 71 -13.96 -12.56 -9.78
C HIS A 71 -13.61 -13.29 -8.49
N VAL A 72 -13.40 -12.53 -7.44
CA VAL A 72 -13.08 -13.04 -6.11
C VAL A 72 -14.25 -12.82 -5.19
N PHE A 73 -14.74 -13.90 -4.60
CA PHE A 73 -15.84 -13.86 -3.64
C PHE A 73 -15.43 -14.56 -2.33
N TYR A 74 -16.19 -14.32 -1.29
CA TYR A 74 -16.14 -15.07 -0.04
C TYR A 74 -17.55 -15.37 0.47
N MET A 75 -17.68 -16.41 1.29
CA MET A 75 -18.92 -16.68 2.02
C MET A 75 -19.00 -15.76 3.23
N GLY A 76 -20.05 -14.97 3.32
CA GLY A 76 -20.26 -14.01 4.40
C GLY A 76 -21.73 -13.71 4.62
N VAL A 77 -22.06 -12.97 5.67
CA VAL A 77 -23.45 -12.58 5.96
C VAL A 77 -23.83 -11.40 5.08
N SER A 78 -24.84 -11.58 4.25
CA SER A 78 -25.35 -10.52 3.38
C SER A 78 -25.88 -9.35 4.21
N PRO A 79 -25.44 -8.10 3.96
CA PRO A 79 -25.95 -6.93 4.68
C PRO A 79 -27.43 -6.60 4.35
N PHE A 80 -27.98 -7.22 3.32
CA PHE A 80 -29.36 -6.99 2.86
C PHE A 80 -30.33 -8.02 3.40
N THR A 81 -29.93 -9.30 3.44
CA THR A 81 -30.82 -10.41 3.84
C THR A 81 -30.51 -10.94 5.24
N SER A 82 -29.35 -10.62 5.80
CA SER A 82 -28.81 -11.18 7.04
C SER A 82 -28.60 -12.71 7.00
N GLU A 83 -28.57 -13.27 5.79
CA GLU A 83 -28.30 -14.69 5.55
C GLU A 83 -26.89 -14.90 4.99
N LEU A 84 -26.37 -16.11 5.10
CA LEU A 84 -25.10 -16.50 4.50
C LEU A 84 -25.23 -16.45 2.97
N ASP A 85 -24.34 -15.73 2.32
CA ASP A 85 -24.34 -15.50 0.87
C ASP A 85 -22.92 -15.37 0.31
N THR A 86 -22.83 -15.44 -1.01
CA THR A 86 -21.58 -15.23 -1.75
C THR A 86 -21.38 -13.72 -1.98
N LEU A 87 -20.42 -13.13 -1.29
CA LEU A 87 -20.13 -11.70 -1.35
C LEU A 87 -18.89 -11.41 -2.20
N LEU A 88 -19.01 -10.44 -3.09
CA LEU A 88 -17.91 -10.04 -3.98
C LEU A 88 -16.85 -9.24 -3.23
N VAL A 89 -15.59 -9.68 -3.31
CA VAL A 89 -14.41 -8.89 -2.91
C VAL A 89 -14.04 -7.91 -4.02
N GLY A 90 -13.93 -8.41 -5.25
CA GLY A 90 -13.63 -7.61 -6.42
C GLY A 90 -13.54 -8.40 -7.71
N THR A 91 -13.44 -7.65 -8.80
CA THR A 91 -13.23 -8.16 -10.16
C THR A 91 -11.98 -7.54 -10.75
N TYR A 92 -11.10 -8.37 -11.29
CA TYR A 92 -9.80 -7.94 -11.76
C TYR A 92 -9.52 -8.51 -13.15
N VAL A 93 -8.80 -7.74 -13.96
CA VAL A 93 -8.25 -8.22 -15.24
C VAL A 93 -6.91 -8.87 -14.96
N PHE A 94 -6.68 -10.06 -15.47
CA PHE A 94 -5.34 -10.67 -15.48
C PHE A 94 -4.81 -10.76 -16.92
N SER A 95 -3.49 -10.71 -17.04
CA SER A 95 -2.75 -10.89 -18.28
C SER A 95 -1.50 -11.73 -18.03
N GLY A 96 -0.87 -12.22 -19.07
CA GLY A 96 0.25 -13.17 -19.01
C GLY A 96 1.35 -12.82 -18.02
N GLY A 97 1.89 -13.85 -17.36
CA GLY A 97 2.94 -13.76 -16.36
C GLY A 97 2.47 -14.01 -14.93
N ALA A 98 3.40 -13.81 -13.99
CA ALA A 98 3.15 -13.96 -12.57
C ALA A 98 2.48 -12.70 -12.00
N GLY A 99 1.56 -12.89 -11.05
CA GLY A 99 0.93 -11.80 -10.31
C GLY A 99 0.66 -12.18 -8.86
N ARG A 100 0.52 -11.17 -8.02
CA ARG A 100 0.14 -11.29 -6.61
C ARG A 100 -0.82 -10.18 -6.24
N MET A 101 -1.79 -10.50 -5.39
CA MET A 101 -2.75 -9.55 -4.87
C MET A 101 -3.14 -9.92 -3.44
N GLN A 102 -3.00 -8.98 -2.52
CA GLN A 102 -3.57 -9.11 -1.18
C GLN A 102 -5.00 -8.59 -1.19
N LEU A 103 -5.90 -9.37 -0.67
CA LEU A 103 -7.34 -9.14 -0.70
C LEU A 103 -7.90 -9.15 0.71
N SER A 104 -8.58 -8.07 1.06
CA SER A 104 -9.23 -7.91 2.37
C SER A 104 -10.75 -7.79 2.17
N PRO A 105 -11.52 -8.82 2.51
CA PRO A 105 -12.98 -8.76 2.49
C PRO A 105 -13.53 -7.68 3.42
N LYS A 106 -14.74 -7.18 3.14
CA LYS A 106 -15.35 -6.11 3.95
C LYS A 106 -15.74 -6.56 5.36
N GLN A 107 -16.04 -7.84 5.55
CA GLN A 107 -16.34 -8.40 6.86
C GLN A 107 -15.05 -8.95 7.47
N ASP A 108 -14.78 -8.58 8.71
CA ASP A 108 -13.62 -9.06 9.45
C ASP A 108 -13.93 -10.43 10.06
N MET A 109 -13.34 -11.47 9.51
CA MET A 109 -13.53 -12.86 9.90
C MET A 109 -12.17 -13.50 10.20
N GLU A 110 -12.16 -14.56 11.02
CA GLU A 110 -10.94 -15.32 11.34
C GLU A 110 -10.51 -16.27 10.21
N SER A 111 -11.46 -16.66 9.37
CA SER A 111 -11.23 -17.43 8.14
C SER A 111 -12.32 -17.17 7.11
N TYR A 112 -12.00 -17.41 5.85
CA TYR A 112 -12.90 -17.23 4.72
C TYR A 112 -12.96 -18.49 3.87
N ASP A 113 -14.17 -18.85 3.43
CA ASP A 113 -14.34 -19.70 2.27
C ASP A 113 -14.26 -18.84 1.03
N VAL A 114 -13.13 -18.94 0.32
CA VAL A 114 -12.81 -18.10 -0.83
C VAL A 114 -13.23 -18.78 -2.11
N ILE A 115 -13.97 -18.07 -2.95
CA ILE A 115 -14.44 -18.56 -4.24
C ILE A 115 -13.80 -17.73 -5.34
N ILE A 116 -13.08 -18.38 -6.23
CA ILE A 116 -12.48 -17.75 -7.42
C ILE A 116 -13.22 -18.24 -8.65
N ARG A 117 -13.72 -17.33 -9.46
CA ARG A 117 -14.35 -17.59 -10.73
C ARG A 117 -13.67 -16.78 -11.83
N THR A 118 -13.33 -17.43 -12.93
CA THR A 118 -12.79 -16.75 -14.12
C THR A 118 -13.86 -16.60 -15.19
N GLU A 119 -13.73 -15.55 -15.97
CA GLU A 119 -14.61 -15.18 -17.06
C GLU A 119 -13.80 -14.76 -18.28
N ASP A 120 -14.27 -15.08 -19.46
CA ASP A 120 -13.70 -14.58 -20.70
C ASP A 120 -14.22 -13.17 -21.04
N PHE A 121 -13.61 -12.50 -22.01
CA PHE A 121 -14.04 -11.15 -22.41
C PHE A 121 -15.36 -11.10 -23.17
N ALA A 122 -15.98 -12.26 -23.46
CA ALA A 122 -17.31 -12.35 -24.00
C ALA A 122 -18.41 -12.45 -22.89
N GLY A 123 -17.98 -12.48 -21.62
CA GLY A 123 -18.88 -12.51 -20.46
C GLY A 123 -19.31 -13.93 -20.04
N TYR A 124 -18.62 -14.96 -20.53
CA TYR A 124 -18.92 -16.34 -20.13
C TYR A 124 -18.09 -16.77 -18.92
N ALA A 125 -18.75 -17.25 -17.89
CA ALA A 125 -18.08 -17.90 -16.77
C ALA A 125 -17.44 -19.20 -17.24
N VAL A 126 -16.12 -19.35 -17.00
CA VAL A 126 -15.33 -20.44 -17.54
C VAL A 126 -15.03 -21.51 -16.49
N LYS A 127 -14.46 -21.11 -15.34
CA LYS A 127 -14.05 -22.04 -14.30
C LYS A 127 -14.21 -21.43 -12.91
N GLN A 128 -14.51 -22.26 -11.93
CA GLN A 128 -14.65 -21.84 -10.53
C GLN A 128 -13.96 -22.87 -9.61
N LYS A 129 -13.39 -22.38 -8.52
CA LYS A 129 -12.81 -23.20 -7.46
C LYS A 129 -13.04 -22.52 -6.10
N VAL A 130 -13.18 -23.35 -5.06
CA VAL A 130 -13.37 -22.93 -3.67
C VAL A 130 -12.16 -23.36 -2.85
N TRP A 131 -11.71 -22.49 -1.96
CA TRP A 131 -10.75 -22.76 -0.88
C TRP A 131 -11.47 -22.54 0.44
N GLU A 132 -11.63 -23.60 1.20
CA GLU A 132 -12.34 -23.57 2.47
C GLU A 132 -11.40 -23.17 3.61
N ASN A 133 -11.92 -22.43 4.59
CA ASN A 133 -11.25 -22.08 5.85
C ASN A 133 -9.86 -21.42 5.66
N VAL A 134 -9.74 -20.54 4.69
CA VAL A 134 -8.50 -19.75 4.52
C VAL A 134 -8.38 -18.78 5.70
N ALA A 135 -7.42 -19.02 6.58
CA ALA A 135 -7.24 -18.19 7.77
C ALA A 135 -6.90 -16.73 7.41
N ALA A 136 -7.43 -15.79 8.19
CA ALA A 136 -7.08 -14.38 8.09
C ALA A 136 -6.46 -13.90 9.41
N TYR A 137 -5.32 -13.22 9.30
CA TYR A 137 -4.61 -12.76 10.48
C TYR A 137 -5.11 -11.37 10.89
N LYS A 138 -5.54 -11.24 12.14
CA LYS A 138 -5.85 -9.94 12.74
C LYS A 138 -4.58 -9.12 12.91
N VAL A 139 -4.72 -7.82 12.73
CA VAL A 139 -3.62 -6.86 12.84
C VAL A 139 -4.00 -5.82 13.88
N GLU A 140 -3.09 -5.53 14.78
CA GLU A 140 -3.26 -4.47 15.78
C GLU A 140 -2.14 -3.43 15.67
N LYS A 141 -2.49 -2.18 15.98
CA LYS A 141 -1.49 -1.13 16.15
C LYS A 141 -0.76 -1.35 17.47
N LEU A 142 0.56 -1.41 17.41
CA LEU A 142 1.37 -1.56 18.60
C LEU A 142 1.41 -0.23 19.37
N ALA A 143 1.08 -0.27 20.65
CA ALA A 143 1.14 0.91 21.49
C ALA A 143 2.61 1.32 21.77
N PRO A 144 2.93 2.63 21.82
CA PRO A 144 4.32 3.11 21.95
C PRO A 144 5.04 2.61 23.20
N GLU A 145 4.32 2.30 24.27
CA GLU A 145 4.88 1.73 25.51
C GLU A 145 5.38 0.28 25.35
N ASN A 146 5.02 -0.40 24.26
CA ASN A 146 5.38 -1.79 24.00
C ASN A 146 6.66 -1.96 23.14
N PHE A 147 7.36 -0.86 22.88
CA PHE A 147 8.64 -0.90 22.19
C PHE A 147 9.52 0.30 22.58
N THR A 148 10.80 0.23 22.24
CA THR A 148 11.69 1.39 22.30
C THR A 148 12.13 1.77 20.89
N PHE A 149 12.31 3.07 20.66
CA PHE A 149 12.80 3.61 19.38
C PHE A 149 14.13 4.32 19.60
N THR A 150 15.10 4.04 18.74
CA THR A 150 16.39 4.71 18.71
C THR A 150 16.77 5.07 17.29
N SER A 151 17.49 6.17 17.15
CA SER A 151 18.03 6.64 15.87
C SER A 151 19.55 6.62 15.89
N THR A 152 20.17 6.09 14.85
CA THR A 152 21.61 6.23 14.66
C THR A 152 21.98 7.52 13.91
N ALA A 153 21.00 8.18 13.27
CA ALA A 153 21.13 9.56 12.79
C ALA A 153 20.91 10.53 13.94
N GLU A 154 21.52 11.71 13.86
CA GLU A 154 21.27 12.79 14.81
C GLU A 154 19.80 13.22 14.75
N VAL A 155 19.12 13.25 15.92
CA VAL A 155 17.76 13.77 16.02
C VAL A 155 17.82 15.24 16.40
N GLN A 156 17.12 16.06 15.63
CA GLN A 156 17.04 17.49 15.87
C GLN A 156 16.02 17.77 16.99
N VAL A 157 16.54 18.09 18.18
CA VAL A 157 15.71 18.42 19.34
C VAL A 157 15.66 19.95 19.49
N HIS A 158 14.46 20.50 19.35
CA HIS A 158 14.25 21.94 19.46
C HIS A 158 13.03 22.27 20.31
N THR A 159 13.27 22.75 21.52
CA THR A 159 12.21 22.97 22.55
C THR A 159 11.12 23.93 22.10
N GLN A 160 11.46 25.05 21.43
CA GLN A 160 10.45 26.02 20.99
C GLN A 160 9.64 25.51 19.80
N ALA A 161 10.28 24.85 18.85
CA ALA A 161 9.65 24.30 17.67
C ALA A 161 9.00 22.94 17.94
N LYS A 162 9.29 22.33 19.08
CA LYS A 162 8.82 21.03 19.46
C LYS A 162 9.14 19.97 18.41
N THR A 163 10.44 19.75 18.21
CA THR A 163 10.94 18.61 17.43
C THR A 163 11.66 17.65 18.37
N GLY A 164 11.51 16.34 18.10
CA GLY A 164 12.10 15.29 18.93
C GLY A 164 11.42 13.94 18.71
N ILE A 165 11.98 12.90 19.32
CA ILE A 165 11.44 11.53 19.23
C ILE A 165 10.06 11.44 19.91
N GLU A 166 9.83 12.19 20.96
CA GLU A 166 8.59 12.21 21.71
C GLU A 166 7.36 12.59 20.88
N TYR A 167 7.55 13.34 19.80
CA TYR A 167 6.48 13.74 18.87
C TYR A 167 6.22 12.72 17.75
N LEU A 168 7.04 11.67 17.69
CA LEU A 168 6.89 10.62 16.69
C LEU A 168 5.80 9.61 17.05
N PHE A 169 5.40 9.59 18.32
CA PHE A 169 4.48 8.62 18.88
C PHE A 169 3.38 9.27 19.72
N ASP A 170 3.03 10.53 19.44
CA ASP A 170 2.03 11.27 20.21
C ASP A 170 0.58 11.03 19.73
N GLY A 171 0.42 10.23 18.68
CA GLY A 171 -0.86 9.88 18.07
C GLY A 171 -1.42 10.92 17.12
N ASN A 172 -0.67 11.99 16.85
CA ASN A 172 -1.09 13.03 15.93
C ASN A 172 -0.74 12.69 14.48
N VAL A 173 -1.62 11.98 13.80
CA VAL A 173 -1.42 11.52 12.42
C VAL A 173 -1.69 12.58 11.34
N LYS A 174 -2.13 13.78 11.71
CA LYS A 174 -2.53 14.83 10.74
C LYS A 174 -1.65 16.07 10.76
N GLY A 175 -0.87 16.25 11.81
CA GLY A 175 -0.14 17.49 12.05
C GLY A 175 -0.88 18.43 13.01
N VAL A 176 -0.25 19.52 13.33
CA VAL A 176 -0.68 20.48 14.34
C VAL A 176 -1.05 21.80 13.71
N TYR A 177 -2.14 22.39 14.18
CA TYR A 177 -2.38 23.84 14.05
C TYR A 177 -1.75 24.52 15.26
N PRO A 178 -0.54 25.05 15.17
CA PRO A 178 0.02 25.76 16.30
C PRO A 178 -0.75 27.06 16.51
N PRO A 179 -1.07 27.42 17.74
CA PRO A 179 -1.58 28.76 18.03
C PRO A 179 -0.52 29.85 17.78
N LYS A 180 0.72 29.44 17.55
CA LYS A 180 1.87 30.26 17.18
C LYS A 180 2.65 29.60 16.07
N GLU A 181 3.11 30.42 15.12
CA GLU A 181 4.05 30.03 14.09
C GLU A 181 5.31 29.37 14.68
N GLY A 182 5.76 28.27 14.07
CA GLY A 182 7.02 27.63 14.45
C GLY A 182 6.94 26.52 15.49
N VAL A 183 5.73 26.00 15.81
CA VAL A 183 5.55 24.82 16.68
C VAL A 183 5.06 23.65 15.83
N TYR A 184 5.82 22.57 15.74
CA TYR A 184 5.57 21.48 14.78
C TYR A 184 5.11 20.19 15.40
N ASN A 185 5.52 19.86 16.63
CA ASN A 185 5.28 18.58 17.29
C ASN A 185 5.59 17.41 16.34
N THR A 186 6.83 17.30 15.89
CA THR A 186 7.20 16.36 14.86
C THR A 186 8.63 15.85 15.01
N PHE A 187 9.00 14.88 14.21
CA PHE A 187 10.33 14.30 14.18
C PHE A 187 11.14 14.86 13.01
N LEU A 188 12.44 15.09 13.25
CA LEU A 188 13.42 15.45 12.24
C LEU A 188 14.77 14.82 12.60
N ALA A 189 15.36 14.08 11.68
CA ALA A 189 16.70 13.51 11.80
C ALA A 189 17.63 14.05 10.69
N GLY A 190 18.88 14.20 11.00
CA GLY A 190 19.91 14.69 10.08
C GLY A 190 20.80 15.76 10.72
N PRO A 191 21.81 16.25 9.98
CA PRO A 191 22.14 15.90 8.59
C PRO A 191 22.64 14.46 8.41
N HIS A 192 22.68 13.98 7.16
CA HIS A 192 23.20 12.66 6.78
C HIS A 192 22.43 11.49 7.40
N ALA A 193 21.09 11.58 7.37
CA ALA A 193 20.20 10.56 7.90
C ALA A 193 19.87 9.45 6.89
N PHE A 194 20.21 9.60 5.60
CA PHE A 194 20.00 8.53 4.63
C PHE A 194 20.88 7.33 4.95
N ASP A 195 20.34 6.16 4.76
CA ASP A 195 20.96 4.87 5.07
C ASP A 195 21.43 4.72 6.54
N LYS A 196 20.87 5.52 7.44
CA LYS A 196 21.05 5.38 8.88
C LYS A 196 19.86 4.62 9.49
N PRO A 197 20.15 3.55 10.26
CA PRO A 197 19.10 2.79 10.92
C PRO A 197 18.29 3.60 11.94
N PHE A 198 16.97 3.53 11.80
CA PHE A 198 16.02 3.79 12.86
C PHE A 198 15.61 2.44 13.41
N ILE A 199 15.86 2.19 14.69
CA ILE A 199 15.74 0.86 15.31
C ILE A 199 14.60 0.85 16.30
N VAL A 200 13.69 -0.12 16.13
CA VAL A 200 12.63 -0.44 17.08
C VAL A 200 12.97 -1.76 17.76
N ASP A 201 13.04 -1.79 19.09
CA ASP A 201 13.17 -3.01 19.91
C ASP A 201 11.83 -3.33 20.56
N PHE A 202 11.23 -4.43 20.18
CA PHE A 202 9.97 -4.92 20.76
C PHE A 202 10.18 -5.64 22.10
N GLY A 203 11.42 -5.83 22.55
CA GLY A 203 11.75 -6.63 23.73
C GLY A 203 11.57 -8.14 23.50
N THR A 204 10.53 -8.55 22.82
CA THR A 204 10.21 -9.93 22.42
C THR A 204 9.90 -10.01 20.92
N PRO A 205 10.20 -11.13 20.25
CA PRO A 205 9.91 -11.26 18.82
C PRO A 205 8.42 -11.08 18.51
N LYS A 206 8.11 -10.21 17.53
CA LYS A 206 6.77 -9.96 17.01
C LYS A 206 6.71 -10.17 15.51
N GLN A 207 5.56 -10.58 15.00
CA GLN A 207 5.30 -10.67 13.58
C GLN A 207 4.76 -9.32 13.08
N VAL A 208 5.61 -8.56 12.41
CA VAL A 208 5.25 -7.25 11.85
C VAL A 208 4.34 -7.44 10.64
N ALA A 209 3.27 -6.67 10.56
CA ALA A 209 2.35 -6.66 9.44
C ALA A 209 2.58 -5.49 8.48
N GLN A 210 2.78 -4.31 9.04
CA GLN A 210 3.05 -3.10 8.27
C GLN A 210 3.62 -2.00 9.15
N VAL A 211 4.27 -1.05 8.50
CA VAL A 211 4.72 0.21 9.09
C VAL A 211 4.09 1.36 8.31
N ARG A 212 3.59 2.38 9.01
CA ARG A 212 3.08 3.61 8.39
C ARG A 212 3.88 4.80 8.82
N LEU A 213 4.27 5.61 7.86
CA LEU A 213 4.92 6.90 8.07
C LEU A 213 3.97 8.01 7.61
N TYR A 214 3.69 8.95 8.49
CA TYR A 214 2.74 10.02 8.23
C TYR A 214 3.43 11.33 7.90
N ALA A 215 2.76 12.19 7.13
CA ALA A 215 3.18 13.54 6.83
C ALA A 215 2.26 14.56 7.50
N MET A 216 2.81 15.71 7.90
CA MET A 216 1.99 16.85 8.29
C MET A 216 1.15 17.34 7.11
N LEU A 217 -0.14 17.55 7.34
CA LEU A 217 -1.05 18.13 6.35
C LEU A 217 -0.75 19.59 6.13
N ASN A 218 -1.00 20.06 4.90
CA ASN A 218 -0.88 21.47 4.54
C ASN A 218 -2.07 22.26 5.08
N GLY A 219 -1.79 23.14 6.02
CA GLY A 219 -2.80 23.97 6.67
C GLY A 219 -2.33 25.39 6.95
N CYS A 220 -3.23 26.22 7.40
CA CYS A 220 -2.92 27.57 7.88
C CYS A 220 -2.96 27.65 9.42
N VAL A 221 -2.33 28.66 9.97
CA VAL A 221 -2.46 28.98 11.40
C VAL A 221 -3.83 29.62 11.65
N ILE A 222 -4.59 29.08 12.59
CA ILE A 222 -5.85 29.64 13.04
C ILE A 222 -5.56 30.48 14.28
N MET A 223 -5.87 31.78 14.18
CA MET A 223 -5.72 32.71 15.29
C MET A 223 -6.86 32.55 16.30
N PRO A 224 -6.68 32.97 17.58
CA PRO A 224 -7.70 32.85 18.60
C PRO A 224 -9.01 33.61 18.30
N ASP A 225 -8.96 34.60 17.41
CA ASP A 225 -10.15 35.34 16.94
C ASP A 225 -10.88 34.65 15.77
N GLY A 226 -10.43 33.46 15.38
CA GLY A 226 -11.01 32.69 14.28
C GLY A 226 -10.52 33.09 12.89
N THR A 227 -9.68 34.12 12.78
CA THR A 227 -9.06 34.44 11.50
C THR A 227 -7.97 33.47 11.13
N SER A 228 -7.86 33.16 9.84
CA SER A 228 -6.78 32.31 9.33
C SER A 228 -5.63 33.17 8.81
N GLN A 229 -4.41 32.88 9.24
CA GLN A 229 -3.20 33.36 8.56
C GLN A 229 -2.66 32.23 7.70
N THR A 230 -2.43 32.50 6.43
CA THR A 230 -1.67 31.62 5.57
C THR A 230 -0.25 31.57 6.12
N SER A 231 0.02 30.54 6.91
CA SER A 231 1.37 30.19 7.27
C SER A 231 1.68 28.89 6.58
N THR A 232 2.74 28.90 5.84
CA THR A 232 3.32 27.68 5.37
C THR A 232 4.13 27.09 6.50
N LEU A 233 3.59 26.09 7.12
CA LEU A 233 4.39 25.13 7.89
C LEU A 233 5.09 24.22 6.88
N PRO A 234 6.33 23.95 7.11
CA PRO A 234 7.27 24.34 8.15
C PRO A 234 8.13 25.52 7.74
N GLN A 235 8.53 26.30 8.72
CA GLN A 235 9.41 27.44 8.47
C GLN A 235 10.86 27.05 8.20
N LYS A 236 11.51 27.82 7.32
CA LYS A 236 12.87 27.60 6.79
C LYS A 236 13.98 27.39 7.81
N LYS A 237 13.83 27.86 9.05
CA LYS A 237 14.93 27.79 10.04
C LYS A 237 15.20 26.40 10.60
N ILE A 238 14.18 25.54 10.69
CA ILE A 238 14.29 24.18 11.24
C ILE A 238 14.52 23.17 10.12
N TRP A 239 13.82 23.42 9.00
CA TRP A 239 13.77 22.46 7.91
C TRP A 239 14.88 22.60 6.90
N ASP A 240 15.78 23.57 7.03
CA ASP A 240 16.76 23.82 5.98
C ASP A 240 16.10 23.69 4.60
N ARG A 241 15.11 24.56 4.30
CA ARG A 241 14.28 24.66 3.09
C ARG A 241 12.89 23.99 3.20
N GLU A 242 12.54 23.09 2.27
CA GLU A 242 11.19 22.53 2.15
C GLU A 242 10.97 21.31 3.05
N TYR A 243 9.80 21.21 3.69
CA TYR A 243 9.43 20.05 4.47
C TYR A 243 9.27 18.81 3.56
N GLN A 244 8.54 18.96 2.44
CA GLN A 244 8.23 17.85 1.54
C GLN A 244 9.48 17.14 1.02
N ASN A 245 10.57 17.86 0.79
CA ASN A 245 11.81 17.26 0.29
C ASN A 245 12.59 16.45 1.35
N LYS A 246 12.10 16.37 2.57
CA LYS A 246 12.65 15.53 3.64
C LYS A 246 11.78 14.34 3.96
N LEU A 247 10.58 14.26 3.33
CA LEU A 247 9.72 13.10 3.42
C LEU A 247 10.29 11.95 2.58
N PRO A 248 10.25 10.72 3.09
CA PRO A 248 10.81 9.57 2.40
C PRO A 248 10.12 9.29 1.06
N SER A 249 10.90 9.09 0.00
CA SER A 249 10.46 8.54 -1.28
C SER A 249 10.88 7.07 -1.45
N SER A 250 11.91 6.64 -0.72
CA SER A 250 12.39 5.27 -0.71
C SER A 250 12.70 4.81 0.71
N VAL A 251 12.07 3.72 1.13
CA VAL A 251 12.18 3.15 2.48
C VAL A 251 12.29 1.63 2.37
N THR A 252 13.18 1.03 3.17
CA THR A 252 13.20 -0.42 3.39
C THR A 252 13.09 -0.71 4.88
N ILE A 253 12.36 -1.75 5.21
CA ILE A 253 12.29 -2.29 6.57
C ILE A 253 12.91 -3.69 6.61
N TYR A 254 13.64 -3.95 7.70
CA TYR A 254 14.29 -5.22 7.97
C TYR A 254 13.91 -5.72 9.37
N GLY A 255 14.00 -7.04 9.56
CA GLY A 255 13.87 -7.69 10.86
C GLY A 255 15.15 -8.41 11.25
N THR A 256 15.45 -8.45 12.54
CA THR A 256 16.52 -9.29 13.07
C THR A 256 16.23 -9.72 14.51
N ASN A 257 16.73 -10.90 14.89
CA ASN A 257 16.75 -11.39 16.26
C ASN A 257 18.15 -11.29 16.90
N SER A 258 19.13 -10.81 16.13
CA SER A 258 20.52 -10.59 16.54
C SER A 258 20.79 -9.14 16.92
N ASP A 259 22.05 -8.73 17.01
CA ASP A 259 22.42 -7.33 17.20
C ASP A 259 21.83 -6.45 16.09
N PRO A 260 21.00 -5.46 16.42
CA PRO A 260 20.39 -4.60 15.41
C PRO A 260 21.40 -3.73 14.62
N ASN A 261 22.65 -3.65 15.05
CA ASN A 261 23.71 -2.95 14.33
C ASN A 261 24.46 -3.87 13.35
N ASP A 262 24.27 -5.18 13.42
CA ASP A 262 24.87 -6.14 12.49
C ASP A 262 24.00 -6.28 11.24
N GLN A 263 24.31 -5.49 10.21
CA GLN A 263 23.57 -5.50 8.95
C GLN A 263 23.58 -6.88 8.24
N SER A 264 24.59 -7.72 8.52
CA SER A 264 24.67 -9.04 7.90
C SER A 264 23.58 -10.02 8.39
N ALA A 265 22.99 -9.72 9.55
CA ALA A 265 21.91 -10.48 10.17
C ALA A 265 20.51 -9.96 9.82
N TRP A 266 20.39 -8.93 9.00
CA TRP A 266 19.12 -8.32 8.66
C TRP A 266 18.40 -9.10 7.56
N VAL A 267 17.12 -9.34 7.77
CA VAL A 267 16.22 -9.95 6.78
C VAL A 267 15.28 -8.86 6.26
N LYS A 268 15.28 -8.61 4.96
CA LYS A 268 14.37 -7.64 4.34
C LYS A 268 12.93 -8.13 4.48
N LEU A 269 12.07 -7.28 5.06
CA LEU A 269 10.65 -7.56 5.27
C LEU A 269 9.76 -6.89 4.22
N GLY A 270 10.11 -5.68 3.82
CA GLY A 270 9.35 -4.93 2.83
C GLY A 270 10.06 -3.65 2.42
N ASN A 271 9.55 -3.02 1.38
CA ASN A 271 10.02 -1.70 0.95
C ASN A 271 8.88 -0.90 0.32
N TYR A 272 9.08 0.40 0.30
CA TYR A 272 8.30 1.36 -0.45
C TYR A 272 9.25 2.17 -1.34
N GLU A 273 8.83 2.46 -2.56
CA GLU A 273 9.65 3.21 -3.50
C GLU A 273 8.76 4.03 -4.44
N GLU A 274 9.04 5.31 -4.52
CA GLU A 274 8.48 6.25 -5.49
C GLU A 274 9.60 7.03 -6.16
N ALA A 275 9.34 7.48 -7.40
CA ALA A 275 10.30 8.33 -8.09
C ALA A 275 10.45 9.66 -7.36
N PRO A 276 11.66 10.05 -6.90
CA PRO A 276 11.86 11.25 -6.08
C PRO A 276 11.50 12.54 -6.82
N ASN A 277 11.57 12.54 -8.15
CA ASN A 277 11.22 13.65 -9.04
C ASN A 277 9.91 13.43 -9.82
N GLY A 278 9.11 12.45 -9.39
CA GLY A 278 7.78 12.18 -9.96
C GLY A 278 6.79 13.33 -9.74
N PRO A 279 5.69 13.35 -10.51
CA PRO A 279 4.66 14.38 -10.38
C PRO A 279 4.04 14.37 -8.98
N ASN A 280 3.79 15.56 -8.42
CA ASN A 280 3.27 15.72 -7.04
C ASN A 280 1.94 14.99 -6.81
N GLU A 281 1.08 14.94 -7.82
CA GLU A 281 -0.22 14.26 -7.75
C GLU A 281 -0.14 12.75 -7.50
N ASN A 282 1.00 12.15 -7.75
CA ASN A 282 1.22 10.71 -7.56
C ASN A 282 1.96 10.39 -6.26
N ARG A 283 2.40 11.41 -5.50
CA ARG A 283 3.14 11.21 -4.26
C ARG A 283 2.21 10.83 -3.11
N TRP A 284 2.66 9.92 -2.25
CA TRP A 284 1.92 9.57 -1.04
C TRP A 284 1.65 10.78 -0.12
N CYS A 285 2.50 11.80 -0.19
CA CYS A 285 2.43 13.03 0.59
C CYS A 285 1.93 14.24 -0.21
N ARG A 286 1.01 14.02 -1.14
CA ARG A 286 0.49 15.03 -2.06
C ARG A 286 -0.04 16.28 -1.37
N TYR A 287 -0.69 16.11 -0.24
CA TYR A 287 -1.33 17.19 0.53
C TYR A 287 -0.57 17.58 1.79
N CYS A 288 0.68 17.15 1.91
CA CYS A 288 1.52 17.51 3.02
C CYS A 288 1.85 19.00 3.05
N ALA A 289 2.35 19.46 4.19
CA ALA A 289 2.84 20.81 4.34
C ALA A 289 3.94 21.12 3.30
N THR A 290 3.79 22.23 2.59
CA THR A 290 4.76 22.73 1.62
C THR A 290 5.09 24.19 1.92
N ASN A 291 6.25 24.67 1.45
CA ASN A 291 6.59 26.09 1.57
C ASN A 291 5.90 26.98 0.53
N ALA A 292 5.18 26.43 -0.41
CA ALA A 292 4.42 27.20 -1.40
C ALA A 292 3.19 27.84 -0.73
N GLY A 293 3.34 29.04 -0.23
CA GLY A 293 2.48 29.79 0.68
C GLY A 293 1.02 30.02 0.31
N ASN A 294 0.53 29.50 -0.79
CA ASN A 294 -0.78 29.83 -1.30
C ASN A 294 -1.77 28.68 -1.41
N GLU A 295 -1.38 27.48 -0.97
CA GLU A 295 -2.21 26.28 -1.15
C GLU A 295 -2.59 25.60 0.17
N ALA A 296 -2.64 26.34 1.28
CA ALA A 296 -3.15 25.79 2.53
C ALA A 296 -4.59 25.31 2.31
N ARG A 297 -4.76 23.98 2.26
CA ARG A 297 -6.06 23.35 1.99
C ARG A 297 -6.95 23.29 3.22
N ILE A 298 -6.33 23.33 4.40
CA ILE A 298 -7.00 23.23 5.69
C ILE A 298 -6.92 24.60 6.36
N GLN A 299 -8.06 25.25 6.50
CA GLN A 299 -8.16 26.62 7.00
C GLN A 299 -8.92 26.74 8.33
N SER A 300 -9.40 25.61 8.84
CA SER A 300 -10.13 25.56 10.12
C SER A 300 -9.82 24.27 10.88
N LEU A 301 -10.10 24.28 12.18
CA LEU A 301 -10.01 23.08 13.01
C LEU A 301 -11.03 22.02 12.59
N GLU A 302 -12.19 22.44 12.11
CA GLU A 302 -13.22 21.56 11.56
C GLU A 302 -12.71 20.84 10.31
N GLU A 303 -12.11 21.57 9.37
CA GLU A 303 -11.48 20.98 8.19
C GLU A 303 -10.34 20.01 8.54
N LEU A 304 -9.50 20.37 9.53
CA LEU A 304 -8.46 19.44 10.01
C LEU A 304 -9.05 18.17 10.58
N THR A 305 -10.12 18.30 11.36
CA THR A 305 -10.79 17.13 11.96
C THR A 305 -11.36 16.21 10.89
N ALA A 306 -11.94 16.77 9.83
CA ALA A 306 -12.53 16.03 8.72
C ALA A 306 -11.49 15.50 7.70
N ALA A 307 -10.29 16.08 7.67
CA ALA A 307 -9.27 15.67 6.70
C ALA A 307 -8.78 14.24 6.95
N GLU A 308 -8.53 13.51 5.89
CA GLU A 308 -7.84 12.23 5.97
C GLU A 308 -6.33 12.45 6.16
N PRO A 309 -5.66 11.65 6.99
CA PRO A 309 -4.22 11.72 7.13
C PRO A 309 -3.51 11.22 5.88
N GLU A 310 -2.34 11.79 5.58
CA GLU A 310 -1.46 11.32 4.52
C GLU A 310 -0.36 10.45 5.08
N PHE A 311 -0.25 9.24 4.56
CA PHE A 311 0.76 8.28 5.00
C PHE A 311 1.19 7.34 3.87
N MET A 312 2.42 6.88 3.95
CA MET A 312 2.89 5.71 3.20
C MET A 312 2.83 4.46 4.07
N THR A 313 2.67 3.32 3.42
CA THR A 313 2.68 2.01 4.09
C THR A 313 3.77 1.13 3.51
N VAL A 314 4.63 0.60 4.37
CA VAL A 314 5.50 -0.53 4.03
C VAL A 314 4.85 -1.79 4.57
N SER A 315 4.35 -2.63 3.68
CA SER A 315 3.68 -3.89 4.03
C SER A 315 4.68 -5.04 4.14
N VAL A 316 4.44 -5.94 5.08
CA VAL A 316 5.22 -7.17 5.30
C VAL A 316 4.35 -8.36 4.91
N PRO A 317 4.88 -9.34 4.14
CA PRO A 317 4.17 -10.57 3.86
C PRO A 317 3.77 -11.32 5.12
N ALA A 318 2.57 -11.91 5.13
CA ALA A 318 2.04 -12.61 6.30
C ALA A 318 2.77 -13.91 6.63
N GLU A 319 3.56 -14.44 5.72
CA GLU A 319 4.46 -15.57 5.92
C GLU A 319 5.82 -15.19 6.53
N ALA A 320 6.07 -13.90 6.77
CA ALA A 320 7.31 -13.45 7.42
C ALA A 320 7.43 -14.01 8.85
N GLU A 321 8.65 -14.24 9.27
CA GLU A 321 8.97 -14.71 10.61
C GLU A 321 8.79 -13.60 11.66
N THR A 322 8.95 -13.97 12.93
CA THR A 322 8.93 -13.02 14.05
C THR A 322 10.32 -12.47 14.33
N TYR A 323 10.40 -11.19 14.63
CA TYR A 323 11.65 -10.51 14.92
C TYR A 323 11.53 -9.65 16.19
N ARG A 324 12.61 -9.61 16.97
CA ARG A 324 12.71 -8.71 18.12
C ARG A 324 12.96 -7.28 17.68
N TYR A 325 13.79 -7.08 16.66
CA TYR A 325 14.14 -5.75 16.16
C TYR A 325 13.54 -5.53 14.78
N LEU A 326 12.96 -4.35 14.60
CA LEU A 326 12.59 -3.81 13.32
C LEU A 326 13.52 -2.63 13.01
N ILE A 327 14.14 -2.67 11.84
CA ILE A 327 15.02 -1.62 11.35
C ILE A 327 14.34 -0.94 10.17
N LEU A 328 14.19 0.38 10.25
CA LEU A 328 13.68 1.21 9.18
C LEU A 328 14.83 2.02 8.61
N MET A 329 15.01 2.00 7.29
CA MET A 329 16.01 2.77 6.57
C MET A 329 15.35 3.61 5.50
N VAL A 330 15.67 4.89 5.49
CA VAL A 330 15.28 5.83 4.43
C VAL A 330 16.48 5.99 3.50
N HIS A 331 16.26 5.73 2.21
CA HIS A 331 17.31 5.77 1.20
C HIS A 331 17.28 7.05 0.37
N ASP A 332 16.09 7.64 0.23
CA ASP A 332 15.89 8.84 -0.59
C ASP A 332 14.67 9.63 -0.12
N SER A 333 14.57 10.86 -0.53
CA SER A 333 13.46 11.78 -0.30
C SER A 333 13.03 12.47 -1.60
N TYR A 334 11.96 13.27 -1.55
CA TYR A 334 11.46 13.90 -2.76
C TYR A 334 12.33 15.07 -3.23
N ASP A 335 12.62 15.10 -4.54
CA ASP A 335 13.13 16.27 -5.23
C ASP A 335 12.00 17.25 -5.51
N VAL A 336 11.82 18.22 -4.64
CA VAL A 336 10.84 19.29 -4.86
C VAL A 336 11.47 20.40 -5.65
N LYS A 337 11.22 20.48 -6.93
CA LYS A 337 11.69 21.56 -7.80
C LYS A 337 10.76 22.78 -7.69
N PHE A 338 10.84 23.53 -6.60
CA PHE A 338 10.29 24.90 -6.58
C PHE A 338 11.41 25.90 -6.83
N ALA A 339 11.30 26.56 -7.95
CA ALA A 339 11.93 27.80 -8.44
C ALA A 339 13.42 28.04 -8.20
N HIS A 340 14.08 27.63 -7.16
CA HIS A 340 15.47 28.03 -6.92
C HIS A 340 16.40 27.06 -6.15
N GLN A 341 15.95 25.96 -5.53
CA GLN A 341 16.88 25.17 -4.76
C GLN A 341 16.28 24.02 -3.98
N ASP A 342 16.10 22.81 -4.53
CA ASP A 342 15.23 22.03 -3.67
C ASP A 342 15.57 20.56 -3.60
N GLN A 343 16.89 20.33 -3.62
CA GLN A 343 17.40 19.01 -3.25
C GLN A 343 17.69 18.98 -1.74
N ASN A 344 17.41 17.86 -1.12
CA ASN A 344 17.78 17.58 0.26
C ASN A 344 19.29 17.27 0.36
N LEU A 345 20.13 18.26 0.03
CA LEU A 345 21.57 18.09 -0.07
C LEU A 345 22.23 17.63 1.24
N ASN A 346 21.58 17.86 2.38
CA ASN A 346 22.07 17.48 3.70
C ASN A 346 21.38 16.21 4.20
N GLU A 347 20.59 15.53 3.37
CA GLU A 347 19.97 14.22 3.68
C GLU A 347 19.21 14.21 5.01
N TYR A 348 18.41 15.23 5.27
CA TYR A 348 17.48 15.21 6.40
C TYR A 348 16.31 14.29 6.12
N VAL A 349 15.81 13.65 7.16
CA VAL A 349 14.62 12.77 7.11
C VAL A 349 13.60 13.26 8.13
N THR A 350 12.36 13.38 7.71
CA THR A 350 11.23 13.70 8.59
C THR A 350 10.03 12.80 8.29
N PHE A 351 9.29 12.49 9.31
CA PHE A 351 7.93 11.99 9.27
C PHE A 351 7.22 12.41 10.55
N HIS A 352 5.93 12.65 10.45
CA HIS A 352 5.19 13.29 11.52
C HIS A 352 4.79 12.31 12.61
N GLU A 353 4.43 11.10 12.23
CA GLU A 353 4.07 10.00 13.12
C GLU A 353 4.57 8.69 12.52
N LEU A 354 4.89 7.73 13.36
CA LEU A 354 5.27 6.36 13.00
C LEU A 354 4.31 5.38 13.69
N GLU A 355 3.58 4.61 12.91
CA GLU A 355 2.76 3.52 13.43
C GLU A 355 3.30 2.17 13.00
N ILE A 356 3.36 1.25 13.92
CA ILE A 356 3.78 -0.13 13.71
C ILE A 356 2.58 -1.03 13.99
N TYR A 357 2.31 -1.92 13.06
CA TYR A 357 1.24 -2.90 13.17
C TYR A 357 1.82 -4.30 13.21
N THR A 358 1.36 -5.09 14.14
CA THR A 358 1.79 -6.48 14.32
C THR A 358 0.59 -7.41 14.24
N LYS A 359 0.85 -8.71 14.11
CA LYS A 359 -0.18 -9.73 14.27
C LYS A 359 -0.77 -9.60 15.68
N ALA A 360 -2.09 -9.51 15.76
CA ALA A 360 -2.79 -9.57 17.03
C ALA A 360 -2.61 -10.95 17.67
N GLU A 361 -2.46 -10.97 19.01
CA GLU A 361 -2.34 -12.21 19.78
C GLU A 361 -3.67 -12.96 19.92
#